data_1016ff1813ffa27e03fe50c4e30db5f8
#
_entry.id   1016ff1813ffa27e03fe50c4e30db5f8
#
_cell.length_a   1.000
_cell.length_b   1.000
_cell.length_c   1.000
_cell.angle_alpha   90.00
_cell.angle_beta   90.00
_cell.angle_gamma   90.00
#
_symmetry.space_group_name_H-M   'P 1'
#
loop_
_entity.id
_entity.type
_entity.pdbx_description
1 polymer ?
#
loop_
_entity_poly.entity_id
_entity_poly.type
_entity_poly.pdbx_seq_one_letter_code
_entity_poly.pdbx_strand_id
1 'polypeptide(L)'
;MIKQIPNIFTLINLFLGCIAVVFALQTETISIYVGDDLSSHYNIPEKLSLASYFIFAAAVVDFLDGFVARLLNASSEMGKQLDSLSDVVSFGVAPSIILYQLLRISFIKEEDGLQTSIAWLLPAFIVACAGAYRLARFNLDNSQSFGFKGVPIPAAGLFIASFPLILNFGNSFVDVSPWLTNKWVLYAVIILLSWLMVSTLPLMALKFKDFTIKNNLPKMILVVIALLAAFLLQWLAVPVVFIAYIILSLLYKQQPS
;
A
#
# COMPACT_ATOMS: atom_id res chain seq x y z
N MET A 1 -29.98 -4.89 -13.75
CA MET A 1 -29.34 -3.61 -13.40
C MET A 1 -28.72 -3.64 -12.00
N ILE A 2 -29.41 -4.02 -10.94
CA ILE A 2 -28.90 -4.02 -9.54
C ILE A 2 -27.60 -4.84 -9.39
N LYS A 3 -27.48 -5.98 -10.09
CA LYS A 3 -26.28 -6.84 -10.03
C LYS A 3 -25.01 -6.20 -10.64
N GLN A 4 -25.14 -5.08 -11.34
CA GLN A 4 -23.98 -4.36 -11.93
C GLN A 4 -23.48 -3.22 -11.05
N ILE A 5 -24.20 -2.85 -9.99
CA ILE A 5 -23.82 -1.74 -9.11
C ILE A 5 -22.42 -1.95 -8.48
N PRO A 6 -22.08 -3.14 -7.93
CA PRO A 6 -20.72 -3.34 -7.41
C PRO A 6 -19.64 -3.15 -8.47
N ASN A 7 -19.86 -3.62 -9.69
CA ASN A 7 -18.90 -3.47 -10.79
C ASN A 7 -18.60 -1.99 -11.12
N ILE A 8 -19.57 -1.07 -10.89
CA ILE A 8 -19.33 0.36 -11.08
C ILE A 8 -18.34 0.88 -10.03
N PHE A 9 -18.48 0.47 -8.77
CA PHE A 9 -17.52 0.84 -7.73
C PHE A 9 -16.12 0.31 -8.04
N THR A 10 -16.02 -0.95 -8.50
CA THR A 10 -14.74 -1.53 -8.91
C THR A 10 -14.11 -0.75 -10.09
N LEU A 11 -14.90 -0.30 -11.06
CA LEU A 11 -14.40 0.55 -12.14
C LEU A 11 -14.00 1.95 -11.66
N ILE A 12 -14.67 2.50 -10.64
CA ILE A 12 -14.26 3.75 -10.00
C ILE A 12 -12.93 3.56 -9.26
N ASN A 13 -12.72 2.42 -8.56
CA ASN A 13 -11.44 2.07 -7.96
C ASN A 13 -10.33 2.07 -9.02
N LEU A 14 -10.53 1.38 -10.15
CA LEU A 14 -9.60 1.36 -11.27
C LEU A 14 -9.30 2.77 -11.79
N PHE A 15 -10.33 3.59 -11.98
CA PHE A 15 -10.18 4.96 -12.48
C PHE A 15 -9.36 5.83 -11.54
N LEU A 16 -9.60 5.74 -10.22
CA LEU A 16 -8.79 6.43 -9.20
C LEU A 16 -7.34 5.94 -9.23
N GLY A 17 -7.11 4.64 -9.40
CA GLY A 17 -5.78 4.07 -9.60
C GLY A 17 -5.06 4.65 -10.83
N CYS A 18 -5.76 4.78 -11.95
CA CYS A 18 -5.21 5.41 -13.15
C CYS A 18 -4.87 6.90 -12.93
N ILE A 19 -5.71 7.65 -12.21
CA ILE A 19 -5.41 9.03 -11.83
C ILE A 19 -4.16 9.07 -10.94
N ALA A 20 -4.03 8.18 -9.97
CA ALA A 20 -2.85 8.08 -9.12
C ALA A 20 -1.57 7.85 -9.94
N VAL A 21 -1.62 6.97 -10.96
CA VAL A 21 -0.52 6.74 -11.90
C VAL A 21 -0.16 8.04 -12.63
N VAL A 22 -1.14 8.78 -13.15
CA VAL A 22 -0.90 10.06 -13.86
C VAL A 22 -0.21 11.06 -12.94
N PHE A 23 -0.69 11.26 -11.72
CA PHE A 23 -0.06 12.17 -10.77
C PHE A 23 1.34 11.71 -10.35
N ALA A 24 1.55 10.42 -10.14
CA ALA A 24 2.86 9.88 -9.79
C ALA A 24 3.89 10.04 -10.93
N LEU A 25 3.46 10.02 -12.20
CA LEU A 25 4.31 10.25 -13.37
C LEU A 25 4.58 11.73 -13.65
N GLN A 26 3.66 12.63 -13.29
CA GLN A 26 3.78 14.08 -13.49
C GLN A 26 4.65 14.75 -12.42
N THR A 27 5.76 14.12 -12.05
CA THR A 27 6.73 14.76 -11.18
C THR A 27 7.42 15.89 -11.95
N GLU A 28 7.21 17.11 -11.51
CA GLU A 28 7.91 18.29 -12.00
C GLU A 28 9.41 18.20 -11.67
N THR A 29 10.21 19.12 -12.25
CA THR A 29 11.65 19.18 -12.02
C THR A 29 11.96 19.12 -10.54
N ILE A 30 12.79 18.17 -10.11
CA ILE A 30 13.28 18.12 -8.75
C ILE A 30 14.21 19.32 -8.58
N SER A 31 13.73 20.33 -7.87
CA SER A 31 14.55 21.52 -7.58
C SER A 31 15.49 21.17 -6.43
N ILE A 32 16.79 21.21 -6.71
CA ILE A 32 17.82 21.06 -5.68
C ILE A 32 18.20 22.48 -5.28
N TYR A 33 17.86 22.88 -4.07
CA TYR A 33 18.35 24.12 -3.48
C TYR A 33 19.63 23.78 -2.71
N VAL A 34 20.76 24.28 -3.21
CA VAL A 34 22.04 24.24 -2.48
C VAL A 34 22.07 25.51 -1.62
N GLY A 35 21.85 25.37 -0.33
CA GLY A 35 21.99 26.48 0.61
C GLY A 35 23.44 26.81 0.89
N ASP A 36 23.71 28.00 1.47
CA ASP A 36 25.08 28.46 1.83
C ASP A 36 25.81 27.52 2.80
N ASP A 37 25.08 26.66 3.52
CA ASP A 37 25.60 25.66 4.45
C ASP A 37 25.70 24.23 3.86
N LEU A 38 25.77 24.05 2.54
CA LEU A 38 25.83 22.74 1.87
C LEU A 38 24.64 21.80 2.19
N SER A 39 23.57 22.30 2.79
CA SER A 39 22.35 21.55 3.01
C SER A 39 21.50 21.53 1.75
N SER A 40 21.46 20.40 1.06
CA SER A 40 20.58 20.21 -0.09
C SER A 40 19.15 19.93 0.41
N HIS A 41 18.23 20.85 0.21
CA HIS A 41 16.82 20.63 0.44
C HIS A 41 16.15 20.05 -0.82
N TYR A 42 15.57 18.86 -0.69
CA TYR A 42 14.83 18.22 -1.77
C TYR A 42 13.36 18.49 -1.60
N ASN A 43 12.77 19.15 -2.59
CA ASN A 43 11.32 19.30 -2.59
C ASN A 43 10.66 18.05 -3.18
N ILE A 44 9.85 17.37 -2.37
CA ILE A 44 9.07 16.22 -2.84
C ILE A 44 7.92 16.77 -3.64
N PRO A 45 7.74 16.33 -4.90
CA PRO A 45 6.66 16.85 -5.73
C PRO A 45 5.30 16.69 -5.05
N GLU A 46 4.56 17.78 -4.87
CA GLU A 46 3.20 17.76 -4.31
C GLU A 46 2.29 16.76 -5.04
N LYS A 47 2.49 16.57 -6.33
CA LYS A 47 1.77 15.61 -7.16
C LYS A 47 1.97 14.17 -6.68
N LEU A 48 3.11 13.83 -6.08
CA LEU A 48 3.32 12.50 -5.51
C LEU A 48 2.43 12.27 -4.29
N SER A 49 2.20 13.30 -3.46
CA SER A 49 1.23 13.25 -2.37
C SER A 49 -0.22 13.16 -2.87
N LEU A 50 -0.55 13.83 -3.99
CA LEU A 50 -1.85 13.68 -4.65
C LEU A 50 -2.07 12.26 -5.15
N ALA A 51 -1.05 11.62 -5.75
CA ALA A 51 -1.11 10.21 -6.14
C ALA A 51 -1.46 9.32 -4.94
N SER A 52 -0.83 9.57 -3.79
CA SER A 52 -1.14 8.86 -2.54
C SER A 52 -2.60 9.02 -2.11
N TYR A 53 -3.15 10.24 -2.13
CA TYR A 53 -4.55 10.46 -1.80
C TYR A 53 -5.50 9.70 -2.72
N PHE A 54 -5.21 9.62 -4.01
CA PHE A 54 -6.02 8.84 -4.95
C PHE A 54 -5.94 7.33 -4.67
N ILE A 55 -4.78 6.81 -4.24
CA ILE A 55 -4.65 5.41 -3.80
C ILE A 55 -5.47 5.16 -2.54
N PHE A 56 -5.45 6.07 -1.55
CA PHE A 56 -6.30 5.97 -0.36
C PHE A 56 -7.79 6.04 -0.71
N ALA A 57 -8.18 6.93 -1.63
CA ALA A 57 -9.56 7.01 -2.12
C ALA A 57 -9.97 5.72 -2.85
N ALA A 58 -9.07 5.15 -3.67
CA ALA A 58 -9.29 3.86 -4.32
C ALA A 58 -9.55 2.75 -3.29
N ALA A 59 -8.79 2.71 -2.18
CA ALA A 59 -9.01 1.72 -1.11
C ALA A 59 -10.35 1.88 -0.39
N VAL A 60 -10.84 3.11 -0.23
CA VAL A 60 -12.19 3.35 0.32
C VAL A 60 -13.27 2.82 -0.64
N VAL A 61 -13.12 3.07 -1.94
CA VAL A 61 -14.07 2.62 -2.96
C VAL A 61 -14.06 1.10 -3.10
N ASP A 62 -12.88 0.48 -3.05
CA ASP A 62 -12.67 -0.97 -3.02
C ASP A 62 -13.39 -1.63 -1.84
N PHE A 63 -13.24 -1.07 -0.65
CA PHE A 63 -13.98 -1.54 0.53
C PHE A 63 -15.49 -1.44 0.33
N LEU A 64 -15.97 -0.35 -0.30
CA LEU A 64 -17.39 -0.12 -0.54
C LEU A 64 -17.95 -1.10 -1.57
N ASP A 65 -17.24 -1.46 -2.64
CA ASP A 65 -17.73 -2.41 -3.64
C ASP A 65 -17.95 -3.79 -3.03
N GLY A 66 -17.00 -4.29 -2.24
CA GLY A 66 -17.15 -5.53 -1.50
C GLY A 66 -18.28 -5.49 -0.45
N PHE A 67 -18.53 -4.33 0.16
CA PHE A 67 -19.64 -4.15 1.08
C PHE A 67 -20.99 -4.18 0.34
N VAL A 68 -21.11 -3.42 -0.74
CA VAL A 68 -22.33 -3.32 -1.58
C VAL A 68 -22.64 -4.65 -2.25
N ALA A 69 -21.62 -5.38 -2.76
CA ALA A 69 -21.81 -6.70 -3.34
C ALA A 69 -22.46 -7.70 -2.36
N ARG A 70 -22.01 -7.68 -1.09
CA ARG A 70 -22.59 -8.51 -0.03
C ARG A 70 -24.00 -8.06 0.35
N LEU A 71 -24.24 -6.75 0.48
CA LEU A 71 -25.54 -6.20 0.86
C LEU A 71 -26.61 -6.51 -0.18
N LEU A 72 -26.27 -6.45 -1.47
CA LEU A 72 -27.19 -6.68 -2.57
C LEU A 72 -27.25 -8.16 -3.03
N ASN A 73 -26.47 -9.06 -2.41
CA ASN A 73 -26.29 -10.44 -2.85
C ASN A 73 -25.96 -10.51 -4.36
N ALA A 74 -25.09 -9.59 -4.83
CA ALA A 74 -24.79 -9.34 -6.24
C ALA A 74 -23.37 -9.79 -6.63
N SER A 75 -22.77 -10.74 -5.88
CA SER A 75 -21.46 -11.31 -6.21
C SER A 75 -21.52 -12.05 -7.55
N SER A 76 -20.53 -11.83 -8.43
CA SER A 76 -20.41 -12.48 -9.73
C SER A 76 -18.95 -12.81 -10.03
N GLU A 77 -18.71 -13.83 -10.86
CA GLU A 77 -17.37 -14.19 -11.34
C GLU A 77 -16.72 -13.02 -12.11
N MET A 78 -17.51 -12.29 -12.91
CA MET A 78 -17.06 -11.11 -13.63
C MET A 78 -16.60 -10.02 -12.64
N GLY A 79 -17.38 -9.76 -11.57
CA GLY A 79 -17.03 -8.79 -10.54
C GLY A 79 -15.71 -9.16 -9.83
N LYS A 80 -15.51 -10.44 -9.50
CA LYS A 80 -14.27 -10.93 -8.89
C LYS A 80 -13.04 -10.72 -9.80
N GLN A 81 -13.20 -10.90 -11.11
CA GLN A 81 -12.10 -10.65 -12.07
C GLN A 81 -11.81 -9.16 -12.21
N LEU A 82 -12.86 -8.31 -12.32
CA LEU A 82 -12.71 -6.86 -12.38
C LEU A 82 -12.02 -6.31 -11.13
N ASP A 83 -12.41 -6.79 -9.95
CA ASP A 83 -11.81 -6.45 -8.66
C ASP A 83 -10.29 -6.71 -8.66
N SER A 84 -9.89 -7.92 -9.04
CA SER A 84 -8.48 -8.29 -9.12
C SER A 84 -7.69 -7.44 -10.14
N LEU A 85 -8.28 -7.11 -11.29
CA LEU A 85 -7.64 -6.26 -12.31
C LEU A 85 -7.49 -4.82 -11.81
N SER A 86 -8.52 -4.30 -11.14
CA SER A 86 -8.52 -2.98 -10.52
C SER A 86 -7.45 -2.87 -9.44
N ASP A 87 -7.38 -3.87 -8.56
CA ASP A 87 -6.43 -3.94 -7.46
C ASP A 87 -4.97 -3.94 -7.94
N VAL A 88 -4.67 -4.65 -9.03
CA VAL A 88 -3.32 -4.65 -9.62
C VAL A 88 -2.92 -3.22 -10.02
N VAL A 89 -3.83 -2.43 -10.59
CA VAL A 89 -3.53 -1.06 -11.00
C VAL A 89 -3.43 -0.13 -9.77
N SER A 90 -4.45 -0.13 -8.94
CA SER A 90 -4.58 0.83 -7.83
C SER A 90 -3.60 0.58 -6.69
N PHE A 91 -3.33 -0.70 -6.37
CA PHE A 91 -2.49 -1.10 -5.23
C PHE A 91 -1.19 -1.82 -5.62
N GLY A 92 -1.00 -2.10 -6.90
CA GLY A 92 0.23 -2.66 -7.44
C GLY A 92 1.00 -1.61 -8.26
N VAL A 93 0.47 -1.22 -9.41
CA VAL A 93 1.17 -0.35 -10.37
C VAL A 93 1.36 1.06 -9.81
N ALA A 94 0.31 1.71 -9.31
CA ALA A 94 0.41 3.09 -8.81
C ALA A 94 1.41 3.22 -7.65
N PRO A 95 1.40 2.37 -6.60
CA PRO A 95 2.43 2.38 -5.56
C PRO A 95 3.83 2.03 -6.08
N SER A 96 3.96 1.14 -7.07
CA SER A 96 5.26 0.84 -7.69
C SER A 96 5.86 2.07 -8.38
N ILE A 97 5.03 2.92 -9.00
CA ILE A 97 5.49 4.18 -9.59
C ILE A 97 5.92 5.17 -8.50
N ILE A 98 5.24 5.21 -7.35
CA ILE A 98 5.71 5.97 -6.19
C ILE A 98 7.10 5.52 -5.76
N LEU A 99 7.33 4.21 -5.59
CA LEU A 99 8.67 3.68 -5.26
C LEU A 99 9.71 4.00 -6.33
N TYR A 100 9.35 3.91 -7.62
CA TYR A 100 10.21 4.32 -8.73
C TYR A 100 10.64 5.78 -8.59
N GLN A 101 9.73 6.69 -8.28
CA GLN A 101 10.05 8.10 -8.08
C GLN A 101 10.91 8.35 -6.84
N LEU A 102 10.62 7.65 -5.73
CA LEU A 102 11.44 7.75 -4.52
C LEU A 102 12.86 7.22 -4.74
N LEU A 103 13.03 6.10 -5.48
CA LEU A 103 14.34 5.63 -5.91
C LEU A 103 15.04 6.67 -6.77
N ARG A 104 14.35 7.26 -7.74
CA ARG A 104 14.89 8.33 -8.57
C ARG A 104 15.39 9.51 -7.73
N ILE A 105 14.60 9.97 -6.75
CA ILE A 105 14.98 11.01 -5.80
C ILE A 105 16.23 10.59 -4.99
N SER A 106 16.29 9.34 -4.55
CA SER A 106 17.42 8.85 -3.76
C SER A 106 18.73 8.81 -4.54
N PHE A 107 18.68 8.48 -5.84
CA PHE A 107 19.87 8.49 -6.71
C PHE A 107 20.34 9.90 -7.05
N ILE A 108 19.43 10.86 -7.29
CA ILE A 108 19.80 12.26 -7.60
C ILE A 108 20.64 12.90 -6.48
N LYS A 109 20.58 12.37 -5.26
CA LYS A 109 21.42 12.83 -4.14
C LYS A 109 22.89 12.43 -4.26
N GLU A 110 23.24 11.54 -5.18
CA GLU A 110 24.62 11.07 -5.40
C GLU A 110 25.31 11.91 -6.49
N GLU A 111 26.62 11.99 -6.46
CA GLU A 111 27.42 12.83 -7.39
C GLU A 111 27.12 12.54 -8.87
N ASP A 112 26.91 11.24 -9.23
CA ASP A 112 26.57 10.80 -10.58
C ASP A 112 25.06 10.52 -10.78
N GLY A 113 24.22 10.99 -9.88
CA GLY A 113 22.79 10.61 -9.79
C GLY A 113 21.96 10.93 -11.04
N LEU A 114 22.31 12.00 -11.77
CA LEU A 114 21.65 12.38 -13.02
C LEU A 114 21.91 11.40 -14.18
N GLN A 115 22.99 10.62 -14.13
CA GLN A 115 23.35 9.60 -15.13
C GLN A 115 22.90 8.17 -14.72
N THR A 116 22.10 8.06 -13.64
CA THR A 116 21.65 6.77 -13.16
C THR A 116 20.87 6.01 -14.25
N SER A 117 21.30 4.79 -14.55
CA SER A 117 20.59 3.94 -15.49
C SER A 117 19.19 3.61 -14.97
N ILE A 118 18.19 3.66 -15.85
CA ILE A 118 16.81 3.28 -15.54
C ILE A 118 16.71 1.87 -14.95
N ALA A 119 17.65 0.98 -15.27
CA ALA A 119 17.69 -0.38 -14.78
C ALA A 119 17.71 -0.46 -13.24
N TRP A 120 18.31 0.51 -12.55
CA TRP A 120 18.30 0.58 -11.09
C TRP A 120 16.96 1.00 -10.49
N LEU A 121 16.06 1.58 -11.28
CA LEU A 121 14.75 2.02 -10.85
C LEU A 121 13.67 0.97 -11.10
N LEU A 122 13.86 0.09 -12.09
CA LEU A 122 12.90 -0.94 -12.49
C LEU A 122 12.53 -1.95 -11.38
N PRO A 123 13.41 -2.28 -10.40
CA PRO A 123 13.03 -3.17 -9.29
C PRO A 123 11.79 -2.73 -8.52
N ALA A 124 11.42 -1.44 -8.53
CA ALA A 124 10.16 -0.95 -7.95
C ALA A 124 8.93 -1.74 -8.42
N PHE A 125 8.91 -2.18 -9.68
CA PHE A 125 7.78 -2.90 -10.27
C PHE A 125 7.68 -4.38 -9.84
N ILE A 126 8.67 -4.92 -9.13
CA ILE A 126 8.58 -6.26 -8.54
C ILE A 126 7.38 -6.34 -7.58
N VAL A 127 7.05 -5.23 -6.90
CA VAL A 127 5.88 -5.15 -6.01
C VAL A 127 4.57 -5.38 -6.78
N ALA A 128 4.40 -4.75 -7.94
CA ALA A 128 3.22 -4.97 -8.79
C ALA A 128 3.14 -6.42 -9.28
N CYS A 129 4.26 -7.01 -9.71
CA CYS A 129 4.32 -8.40 -10.14
C CYS A 129 3.97 -9.37 -9.01
N ALA A 130 4.52 -9.15 -7.80
CA ALA A 130 4.23 -9.95 -6.62
C ALA A 130 2.75 -9.85 -6.21
N GLY A 131 2.18 -8.64 -6.29
CA GLY A 131 0.76 -8.39 -6.03
C GLY A 131 -0.16 -9.11 -7.02
N ALA A 132 0.14 -9.02 -8.32
CA ALA A 132 -0.60 -9.71 -9.37
C ALA A 132 -0.53 -11.24 -9.19
N TYR A 133 0.66 -11.79 -8.93
CA TYR A 133 0.83 -13.22 -8.64
C TYR A 133 0.01 -13.67 -7.43
N ARG A 134 0.02 -12.87 -6.34
CA ARG A 134 -0.76 -13.15 -5.15
C ARG A 134 -2.27 -13.18 -5.44
N LEU A 135 -2.81 -12.21 -6.19
CA LEU A 135 -4.22 -12.16 -6.55
C LEU A 135 -4.62 -13.36 -7.41
N ALA A 136 -3.81 -13.71 -8.40
CA ALA A 136 -4.04 -14.89 -9.23
C ALA A 136 -4.10 -16.17 -8.37
N ARG A 137 -3.13 -16.35 -7.44
CA ARG A 137 -3.12 -17.48 -6.51
C ARG A 137 -4.35 -17.50 -5.60
N PHE A 138 -4.75 -16.33 -5.08
CA PHE A 138 -5.94 -16.20 -4.23
C PHE A 138 -7.22 -16.58 -4.97
N ASN A 139 -7.35 -16.19 -6.23
CA ASN A 139 -8.53 -16.50 -7.04
C ASN A 139 -8.67 -17.99 -7.38
N LEU A 140 -7.55 -18.73 -7.41
CA LEU A 140 -7.54 -20.17 -7.67
C LEU A 140 -7.69 -21.02 -6.41
N ASP A 141 -7.37 -20.48 -5.22
CA ASP A 141 -7.36 -21.24 -3.96
C ASP A 141 -8.73 -21.20 -3.27
N ASN A 142 -9.51 -22.25 -3.47
CA ASN A 142 -10.83 -22.44 -2.82
C ASN A 142 -10.72 -22.73 -1.31
N SER A 143 -9.51 -22.97 -0.76
CA SER A 143 -9.31 -23.34 0.65
C SER A 143 -9.19 -22.16 1.60
N GLN A 144 -9.13 -20.91 1.10
CA GLN A 144 -8.87 -19.72 1.91
C GLN A 144 -10.12 -19.08 2.56
N SER A 145 -11.09 -19.90 2.95
CA SER A 145 -12.32 -19.42 3.61
C SER A 145 -12.11 -18.82 5.00
N PHE A 146 -11.00 -19.16 5.71
CA PHE A 146 -10.81 -18.84 7.12
C PHE A 146 -9.53 -18.07 7.47
N GLY A 147 -8.68 -17.67 6.50
CA GLY A 147 -7.46 -16.90 6.73
C GLY A 147 -6.81 -16.43 5.44
N PHE A 148 -6.02 -15.39 5.52
CA PHE A 148 -5.23 -14.92 4.37
C PHE A 148 -3.84 -15.56 4.39
N LYS A 149 -3.38 -16.04 3.24
CA LYS A 149 -1.99 -16.44 3.03
C LYS A 149 -1.24 -15.28 2.37
N GLY A 150 -0.29 -14.70 3.08
CA GLY A 150 0.47 -13.52 2.64
C GLY A 150 -0.28 -12.19 2.75
N VAL A 151 0.48 -11.09 2.67
CA VAL A 151 -0.03 -9.72 2.82
C VAL A 151 -0.97 -9.36 1.67
N PRO A 152 -2.16 -8.77 1.94
CA PRO A 152 -3.05 -8.25 0.89
C PRO A 152 -2.40 -7.13 0.08
N ILE A 153 -2.64 -7.12 -1.26
CA ILE A 153 -2.09 -6.08 -2.14
C ILE A 153 -2.57 -4.68 -1.75
N PRO A 154 -3.85 -4.44 -1.32
CA PRO A 154 -4.25 -3.12 -0.84
C PRO A 154 -3.45 -2.67 0.39
N ALA A 155 -3.13 -3.57 1.32
CA ALA A 155 -2.34 -3.22 2.51
C ALA A 155 -0.91 -2.82 2.14
N ALA A 156 -0.25 -3.55 1.22
CA ALA A 156 1.07 -3.20 0.71
C ALA A 156 1.03 -1.88 -0.08
N GLY A 157 0.00 -1.66 -0.90
CA GLY A 157 -0.19 -0.43 -1.66
C GLY A 157 -0.37 0.79 -0.76
N LEU A 158 -1.20 0.71 0.27
CA LEU A 158 -1.41 1.78 1.25
C LEU A 158 -0.14 2.07 2.07
N PHE A 159 0.62 1.03 2.44
CA PHE A 159 1.90 1.19 3.11
C PHE A 159 2.85 2.05 2.26
N ILE A 160 3.02 1.75 0.98
CA ILE A 160 3.87 2.53 0.07
C ILE A 160 3.29 3.94 -0.16
N ALA A 161 1.97 4.04 -0.37
CA ALA A 161 1.29 5.32 -0.58
C ALA A 161 1.39 6.27 0.62
N SER A 162 1.70 5.77 1.82
CA SER A 162 1.97 6.64 2.97
C SER A 162 3.30 7.39 2.88
N PHE A 163 4.29 6.90 2.13
CA PHE A 163 5.64 7.47 2.09
C PHE A 163 5.69 8.92 1.60
N PRO A 164 5.06 9.29 0.46
CA PRO A 164 5.02 10.69 0.05
C PRO A 164 4.34 11.61 1.07
N LEU A 165 3.30 11.11 1.75
CA LEU A 165 2.57 11.88 2.76
C LEU A 165 3.43 12.10 4.01
N ILE A 166 4.17 11.08 4.45
CA ILE A 166 5.12 11.19 5.56
C ILE A 166 6.22 12.21 5.21
N LEU A 167 6.76 12.14 3.99
CA LEU A 167 7.81 13.04 3.55
C LEU A 167 7.34 14.49 3.40
N ASN A 168 6.10 14.71 2.98
CA ASN A 168 5.54 16.05 2.75
C ASN A 168 5.05 16.72 4.04
N PHE A 169 4.40 15.96 4.92
CA PHE A 169 3.81 16.51 6.15
C PHE A 169 4.73 16.38 7.37
N GLY A 170 5.74 15.51 7.29
CA GLY A 170 6.65 15.25 8.40
C GLY A 170 5.97 14.62 9.61
N ASN A 171 6.70 14.56 10.71
CA ASN A 171 6.19 14.27 12.04
C ASN A 171 7.05 15.00 13.07
N SER A 172 6.42 15.62 14.06
CA SER A 172 7.12 16.44 15.07
C SER A 172 8.00 15.62 16.02
N PHE A 173 7.78 14.31 16.12
CA PHE A 173 8.48 13.45 17.07
C PHE A 173 9.62 12.65 16.44
N VAL A 174 9.47 12.27 15.15
CA VAL A 174 10.41 11.37 14.47
C VAL A 174 10.59 11.81 13.03
N ASP A 175 11.81 12.14 12.66
CA ASP A 175 12.18 12.37 11.26
C ASP A 175 12.64 11.06 10.63
N VAL A 176 11.80 10.51 9.75
CA VAL A 176 12.10 9.30 8.96
C VAL A 176 12.49 9.61 7.52
N SER A 177 12.56 10.89 7.14
CA SER A 177 12.88 11.30 5.78
C SER A 177 14.21 10.74 5.27
N PRO A 178 15.30 10.69 6.06
CA PRO A 178 16.56 10.08 5.62
C PRO A 178 16.44 8.60 5.25
N TRP A 179 15.53 7.87 5.93
CA TRP A 179 15.29 6.45 5.67
C TRP A 179 14.46 6.24 4.41
N LEU A 180 13.37 7.02 4.25
CA LEU A 180 12.47 6.91 3.10
C LEU A 180 13.07 7.44 1.79
N THR A 181 14.17 8.18 1.85
CA THR A 181 14.91 8.66 0.69
C THR A 181 16.26 7.96 0.51
N ASN A 182 16.47 6.83 1.19
CA ASN A 182 17.66 5.99 1.06
C ASN A 182 17.37 4.82 0.10
N LYS A 183 18.13 4.69 -0.98
CA LYS A 183 17.95 3.63 -1.99
C LYS A 183 17.98 2.21 -1.40
N TRP A 184 18.88 1.96 -0.45
CA TRP A 184 19.02 0.62 0.15
C TRP A 184 17.82 0.25 1.01
N VAL A 185 17.25 1.24 1.74
CA VAL A 185 16.00 1.04 2.50
C VAL A 185 14.84 0.79 1.54
N LEU A 186 14.75 1.54 0.44
CA LEU A 186 13.70 1.34 -0.57
C LEU A 186 13.81 -0.04 -1.23
N TYR A 187 15.02 -0.51 -1.58
CA TYR A 187 15.21 -1.88 -2.08
C TYR A 187 14.83 -2.93 -1.06
N ALA A 188 15.20 -2.74 0.21
CA ALA A 188 14.81 -3.64 1.28
C ALA A 188 13.27 -3.70 1.43
N VAL A 189 12.58 -2.57 1.33
CA VAL A 189 11.11 -2.49 1.35
C VAL A 189 10.51 -3.24 0.15
N ILE A 190 11.04 -3.04 -1.07
CA ILE A 190 10.57 -3.73 -2.28
C ILE A 190 10.66 -5.24 -2.11
N ILE A 191 11.83 -5.72 -1.68
CA ILE A 191 12.08 -7.16 -1.51
C ILE A 191 11.18 -7.74 -0.40
N LEU A 192 11.12 -7.07 0.75
CA LEU A 192 10.35 -7.52 1.90
C LEU A 192 8.85 -7.57 1.59
N LEU A 193 8.27 -6.51 1.01
CA LEU A 193 6.85 -6.47 0.66
C LEU A 193 6.51 -7.53 -0.39
N SER A 194 7.33 -7.66 -1.43
CA SER A 194 7.13 -8.66 -2.47
C SER A 194 7.17 -10.08 -1.91
N TRP A 195 8.14 -10.35 -1.02
CA TRP A 195 8.23 -11.63 -0.33
C TRP A 195 7.02 -11.87 0.59
N LEU A 196 6.60 -10.87 1.38
CA LEU A 196 5.43 -10.98 2.26
C LEU A 196 4.14 -11.25 1.48
N MET A 197 3.94 -10.64 0.31
CA MET A 197 2.76 -10.86 -0.54
C MET A 197 2.74 -12.29 -1.11
N VAL A 198 3.88 -12.80 -1.57
CA VAL A 198 3.99 -14.14 -2.17
C VAL A 198 4.07 -15.24 -1.11
N SER A 199 4.44 -14.93 0.12
CA SER A 199 4.57 -15.88 1.21
C SER A 199 3.26 -16.60 1.53
N THR A 200 3.38 -17.74 2.22
CA THR A 200 2.23 -18.49 2.77
C THR A 200 1.98 -18.20 4.24
N LEU A 201 2.52 -17.08 4.75
CA LEU A 201 2.35 -16.69 6.14
C LEU A 201 0.87 -16.55 6.47
N PRO A 202 0.39 -17.25 7.52
CA PRO A 202 -1.00 -17.14 7.96
C PRO A 202 -1.20 -15.78 8.61
N LEU A 203 -1.98 -14.91 7.97
CA LEU A 203 -2.32 -13.61 8.50
C LEU A 203 -3.76 -13.61 9.04
N MET A 204 -3.96 -12.83 10.09
CA MET A 204 -5.23 -12.70 10.77
C MET A 204 -6.28 -12.06 9.85
N ALA A 205 -7.43 -12.71 9.69
CA ALA A 205 -8.57 -12.09 9.04
C ALA A 205 -9.16 -11.00 9.95
N LEU A 206 -9.31 -9.78 9.42
CA LEU A 206 -9.87 -8.65 10.16
C LEU A 206 -11.40 -8.76 10.36
N LYS A 207 -12.04 -9.80 9.81
CA LYS A 207 -13.47 -10.07 10.00
C LYS A 207 -13.72 -10.54 11.43
N PHE A 208 -14.73 -9.97 12.09
CA PHE A 208 -15.23 -10.47 13.37
C PHE A 208 -16.10 -11.70 13.14
N LYS A 209 -15.75 -12.85 13.76
CA LYS A 209 -16.56 -14.08 13.70
C LYS A 209 -17.63 -14.08 14.79
N ASP A 210 -17.31 -13.51 15.93
CA ASP A 210 -18.17 -13.38 17.10
C ASP A 210 -17.86 -12.06 17.82
N PHE A 211 -18.68 -11.69 18.82
CA PHE A 211 -18.45 -10.50 19.65
C PHE A 211 -17.72 -10.82 20.97
N THR A 212 -17.10 -12.00 21.08
CA THR A 212 -16.37 -12.40 22.27
C THR A 212 -15.02 -11.71 22.34
N ILE A 213 -14.74 -10.99 23.43
CA ILE A 213 -13.49 -10.22 23.63
C ILE A 213 -12.27 -11.13 23.49
N LYS A 214 -12.31 -12.34 24.08
CA LYS A 214 -11.17 -13.27 24.08
C LYS A 214 -10.73 -13.69 22.67
N ASN A 215 -11.67 -13.91 21.75
CA ASN A 215 -11.39 -14.33 20.38
C ASN A 215 -10.98 -13.15 19.47
N ASN A 216 -11.31 -11.91 19.87
CA ASN A 216 -11.03 -10.72 19.09
C ASN A 216 -9.93 -9.83 19.72
N LEU A 217 -9.28 -10.29 20.80
CA LEU A 217 -8.25 -9.53 21.52
C LEU A 217 -7.17 -8.93 20.59
N PRO A 218 -6.53 -9.70 19.66
CA PRO A 218 -5.52 -9.13 18.79
C PRO A 218 -6.07 -8.05 17.84
N LYS A 219 -7.33 -8.17 17.39
CA LYS A 219 -7.98 -7.15 16.57
C LYS A 219 -8.26 -5.87 17.36
N MET A 220 -8.71 -6.03 18.61
CA MET A 220 -8.92 -4.89 19.52
C MET A 220 -7.61 -4.17 19.83
N ILE A 221 -6.53 -4.91 20.10
CA ILE A 221 -5.19 -4.34 20.28
C ILE A 221 -4.77 -3.57 19.03
N LEU A 222 -4.98 -4.13 17.83
CA LEU A 222 -4.66 -3.47 16.57
C LEU A 222 -5.44 -2.16 16.41
N VAL A 223 -6.74 -2.15 16.74
CA VAL A 223 -7.57 -0.93 16.68
C VAL A 223 -7.06 0.13 17.66
N VAL A 224 -6.70 -0.25 18.88
CA VAL A 224 -6.14 0.69 19.87
C VAL A 224 -4.80 1.26 19.37
N ILE A 225 -3.92 0.40 18.83
CA ILE A 225 -2.65 0.85 18.23
C ILE A 225 -2.93 1.81 17.07
N ALA A 226 -3.91 1.49 16.20
CA ALA A 226 -4.25 2.34 15.06
C ALA A 226 -4.76 3.73 15.49
N LEU A 227 -5.62 3.80 16.51
CA LEU A 227 -6.13 5.06 17.03
C LEU A 227 -5.04 5.90 17.71
N LEU A 228 -4.20 5.29 18.54
CA LEU A 228 -3.09 5.96 19.20
C LEU A 228 -2.04 6.43 18.18
N ALA A 229 -1.67 5.57 17.23
CA ALA A 229 -0.73 5.92 16.18
C ALA A 229 -1.28 7.05 15.27
N ALA A 230 -2.56 7.01 14.89
CA ALA A 230 -3.17 8.06 14.09
C ALA A 230 -3.15 9.42 14.82
N PHE A 231 -3.41 9.43 16.12
CA PHE A 231 -3.39 10.66 16.92
C PHE A 231 -1.98 11.23 17.12
N LEU A 232 -0.98 10.36 17.38
CA LEU A 232 0.38 10.78 17.72
C LEU A 232 1.29 10.92 16.50
N LEU A 233 1.14 10.04 15.50
CA LEU A 233 2.10 9.85 14.42
C LEU A 233 1.58 10.31 13.05
N GLN A 234 0.33 10.74 12.95
CA GLN A 234 -0.28 11.20 11.69
C GLN A 234 -0.09 10.14 10.56
N TRP A 235 0.51 10.51 9.42
CA TRP A 235 0.72 9.58 8.30
C TRP A 235 1.70 8.43 8.61
N LEU A 236 2.61 8.60 9.56
CA LEU A 236 3.50 7.53 10.02
C LEU A 236 2.73 6.41 10.75
N ALA A 237 1.48 6.66 11.14
CA ALA A 237 0.59 5.62 11.68
C ALA A 237 0.39 4.46 10.71
N VAL A 238 0.34 4.70 9.40
CA VAL A 238 0.08 3.66 8.39
C VAL A 238 1.15 2.56 8.42
N PRO A 239 2.46 2.86 8.31
CA PRO A 239 3.51 1.85 8.47
C PRO A 239 3.50 1.18 9.85
N VAL A 240 3.27 1.93 10.92
CA VAL A 240 3.22 1.38 12.28
C VAL A 240 2.10 0.36 12.43
N VAL A 241 0.90 0.69 11.97
CA VAL A 241 -0.26 -0.23 12.00
C VAL A 241 -0.03 -1.45 11.11
N PHE A 242 0.60 -1.27 9.94
CA PHE A 242 0.94 -2.36 9.04
C PHE A 242 1.91 -3.36 9.71
N ILE A 243 2.97 -2.87 10.34
CA ILE A 243 3.95 -3.70 11.06
C ILE A 243 3.27 -4.37 12.26
N ALA A 244 2.48 -3.64 13.05
CA ALA A 244 1.75 -4.19 14.19
C ALA A 244 0.77 -5.29 13.75
N TYR A 245 0.07 -5.13 12.62
CA TYR A 245 -0.81 -6.14 12.05
C TYR A 245 -0.06 -7.44 11.72
N ILE A 246 1.13 -7.34 11.10
CA ILE A 246 1.95 -8.52 10.78
C ILE A 246 2.40 -9.21 12.07
N ILE A 247 2.95 -8.45 13.03
CA ILE A 247 3.45 -8.99 14.29
C ILE A 247 2.31 -9.69 15.07
N LEU A 248 1.16 -9.02 15.23
CA LEU A 248 0.01 -9.58 15.92
C LEU A 248 -0.52 -10.84 15.22
N SER A 249 -0.53 -10.85 13.88
CA SER A 249 -0.95 -12.02 13.10
C SER A 249 -0.03 -13.22 13.32
N LEU A 250 1.27 -13.01 13.49
CA LEU A 250 2.24 -14.07 13.74
C LEU A 250 2.20 -14.58 15.19
N LEU A 251 2.01 -13.66 16.15
CA LEU A 251 1.94 -14.02 17.58
C LEU A 251 0.64 -14.75 17.94
N TYR A 252 -0.48 -14.30 17.40
CA TYR A 252 -1.81 -14.88 17.66
C TYR A 252 -2.24 -15.81 16.52
N LYS A 253 -1.36 -16.78 16.17
CA LYS A 253 -1.67 -17.80 15.18
C LYS A 253 -3.01 -18.45 15.52
N GLN A 254 -4.06 -18.15 14.75
CA GLN A 254 -5.35 -18.81 14.92
C GLN A 254 -5.14 -20.30 14.70
N GLN A 255 -5.37 -21.12 15.75
CA GLN A 255 -5.45 -22.55 15.58
C GLN A 255 -6.62 -22.84 14.63
N PRO A 256 -6.42 -23.68 13.60
CA PRO A 256 -7.53 -24.14 12.80
C PRO A 256 -8.50 -24.89 13.72
N SER A 257 -9.69 -24.34 13.89
CA SER A 257 -10.83 -25.02 14.51
C SER A 257 -11.44 -26.02 13.56
#